data_3f2b5e950f8e23d6bf3ec53099330a62
#
_entry.id   3f2b5e950f8e23d6bf3ec53099330a62
#
_cell.length_a   1.000
_cell.length_b   1.000
_cell.length_c   1.000
_cell.angle_alpha   90.00
_cell.angle_beta   90.00
_cell.angle_gamma   90.00
#
_symmetry.space_group_name_H-M   'P 1'
#
loop_
_entity.id
_entity.type
_entity.pdbx_description
1 polymer ?
#
loop_
_entity_poly.entity_id
_entity_poly.type
_entity_poly.pdbx_seq_one_letter_code
_entity_poly.pdbx_strand_id
1 'polypeptide(L)'
;RLQSQSCAQEEEQEADDLYMTDMPEPGQMEEDWLYMQQLYPNTARKLVYYIEDAADRLEYENSMMFDNYPDRIAVEQVVKEIIAVIQENEPALITMPEDTAASDRNEDQTWDSCMEEMIQIMLLGEMHHRRWRYQQMNRRNY
;
A
#
# COMPACT_ATOMS: atom_id res chain seq x y z
N ARG A 1 -15.99 -41.60 -28.12
CA ARG A 1 -14.79 -40.70 -28.18
C ARG A 1 -15.15 -39.23 -28.16
N LEU A 2 -16.31 -38.80 -28.64
CA LEU A 2 -16.77 -37.43 -28.61
C LEU A 2 -17.34 -36.98 -27.23
N GLN A 3 -17.80 -37.92 -26.40
CA GLN A 3 -18.35 -37.66 -25.07
C GLN A 3 -17.30 -37.39 -23.98
N SER A 4 -16.07 -37.91 -24.14
CA SER A 4 -15.00 -37.72 -23.17
C SER A 4 -14.32 -36.35 -23.27
N GLN A 5 -14.42 -35.67 -24.40
CA GLN A 5 -13.88 -34.29 -24.57
C GLN A 5 -14.83 -33.21 -24.03
N SER A 6 -16.14 -33.46 -24.03
CA SER A 6 -17.12 -32.49 -23.51
C SER A 6 -17.12 -32.44 -21.99
N CYS A 7 -16.91 -33.56 -21.30
CA CYS A 7 -16.82 -33.60 -19.85
C CYS A 7 -15.60 -32.89 -19.28
N ALA A 8 -14.44 -32.96 -19.94
CA ALA A 8 -13.22 -32.29 -19.51
C ALA A 8 -13.32 -30.75 -19.65
N GLN A 9 -14.01 -30.27 -20.68
CA GLN A 9 -14.22 -28.84 -20.91
C GLN A 9 -15.24 -28.25 -19.95
N GLU A 10 -16.26 -29.03 -19.55
CA GLU A 10 -17.26 -28.61 -18.56
C GLU A 10 -16.67 -28.53 -17.16
N GLU A 11 -15.76 -29.45 -16.79
CA GLU A 11 -15.06 -29.42 -15.49
C GLU A 11 -14.08 -28.27 -15.37
N GLU A 12 -13.37 -27.90 -16.45
CA GLU A 12 -12.49 -26.74 -16.47
C GLU A 12 -13.26 -25.42 -16.36
N GLN A 13 -14.44 -25.35 -16.98
CA GLN A 13 -15.27 -24.16 -16.93
C GLN A 13 -15.98 -23.98 -15.58
N GLU A 14 -16.38 -25.05 -14.94
CA GLU A 14 -16.95 -25.02 -13.59
C GLU A 14 -15.91 -24.60 -12.54
N ALA A 15 -14.64 -25.00 -12.71
CA ALA A 15 -13.55 -24.58 -11.84
C ALA A 15 -13.25 -23.08 -11.98
N ASP A 16 -13.22 -22.56 -13.20
CA ASP A 16 -13.02 -21.13 -13.45
C ASP A 16 -14.17 -20.27 -12.91
N ASP A 17 -15.41 -20.74 -13.08
CA ASP A 17 -16.60 -20.06 -12.53
C ASP A 17 -16.61 -20.07 -10.99
N LEU A 18 -16.08 -21.11 -10.36
CA LEU A 18 -15.97 -21.20 -8.90
C LEU A 18 -14.95 -20.21 -8.34
N TYR A 19 -13.85 -20.00 -9.03
CA TYR A 19 -12.84 -19.01 -8.64
C TYR A 19 -13.32 -17.57 -8.84
N MET A 20 -14.15 -17.32 -9.85
CA MET A 20 -14.71 -15.99 -10.15
C MET A 20 -15.82 -15.57 -9.17
N THR A 21 -16.57 -16.52 -8.60
CA THR A 21 -17.66 -16.25 -7.66
C THR A 21 -17.20 -15.96 -6.24
N ASP A 22 -15.97 -16.31 -5.90
CA ASP A 22 -15.42 -16.15 -4.55
C ASP A 22 -14.52 -14.90 -4.41
N MET A 23 -14.37 -14.13 -5.49
CA MET A 23 -13.67 -12.84 -5.44
C MET A 23 -14.56 -11.77 -4.81
N PRO A 24 -14.12 -11.11 -3.75
CA PRO A 24 -14.91 -10.07 -3.13
C PRO A 24 -15.17 -8.91 -4.12
N GLU A 25 -16.35 -8.33 -4.03
CA GLU A 25 -16.69 -7.16 -4.84
C GLU A 25 -15.70 -6.00 -4.56
N PRO A 26 -15.41 -5.15 -5.55
CA PRO A 26 -14.47 -4.04 -5.38
C PRO A 26 -14.79 -3.12 -4.20
N GLY A 27 -16.06 -2.87 -3.94
CA GLY A 27 -16.49 -2.08 -2.79
C GLY A 27 -16.18 -2.77 -1.46
N GLN A 28 -16.36 -4.07 -1.39
CA GLN A 28 -16.04 -4.86 -0.21
C GLN A 28 -14.53 -4.89 0.07
N MET A 29 -13.71 -4.96 -0.96
CA MET A 29 -12.25 -4.91 -0.82
C MET A 29 -11.77 -3.54 -0.30
N GLU A 30 -12.41 -2.46 -0.74
CA GLU A 30 -12.10 -1.11 -0.24
C GLU A 30 -12.48 -0.96 1.24
N GLU A 31 -13.66 -1.44 1.63
CA GLU A 31 -14.09 -1.45 3.03
C GLU A 31 -13.15 -2.28 3.91
N ASP A 32 -12.71 -3.40 3.40
CA ASP A 32 -11.76 -4.29 4.06
C ASP A 32 -10.40 -3.61 4.27
N TRP A 33 -9.91 -2.93 3.24
CA TRP A 33 -8.67 -2.15 3.32
C TRP A 33 -8.76 -1.07 4.42
N LEU A 34 -9.85 -0.30 4.41
CA LEU A 34 -10.07 0.76 5.41
C LEU A 34 -10.20 0.20 6.83
N TYR A 35 -10.87 -0.95 6.98
CA TYR A 35 -10.96 -1.64 8.26
C TYR A 35 -9.58 -2.09 8.76
N MET A 36 -8.78 -2.70 7.89
CA MET A 36 -7.45 -3.18 8.25
C MET A 36 -6.53 -2.02 8.67
N GLN A 37 -6.65 -0.86 8.06
CA GLN A 37 -5.91 0.34 8.49
C GLN A 37 -6.27 0.79 9.91
N GLN A 38 -7.50 0.58 10.34
CA GLN A 38 -7.90 0.88 11.73
C GLN A 38 -7.20 -0.01 12.76
N LEU A 39 -6.72 -1.17 12.34
CA LEU A 39 -5.96 -2.09 13.20
C LEU A 39 -4.49 -1.72 13.33
N TYR A 40 -4.02 -0.73 12.60
CA TYR A 40 -2.63 -0.28 12.68
C TYR A 40 -2.30 0.26 14.09
N PRO A 41 -1.07 0.07 14.57
CA PRO A 41 -0.59 0.72 15.79
C PRO A 41 -0.72 2.25 15.71
N ASN A 42 -0.78 2.91 16.85
CA ASN A 42 -1.05 4.35 16.95
C ASN A 42 -0.15 5.21 16.05
N THR A 43 1.16 4.94 16.05
CA THR A 43 2.11 5.68 15.22
C THR A 43 1.83 5.48 13.73
N ALA A 44 1.59 4.25 13.31
CA ALA A 44 1.27 3.94 11.92
C ALA A 44 -0.04 4.60 11.47
N ARG A 45 -1.07 4.62 12.33
CA ARG A 45 -2.35 5.30 12.01
C ARG A 45 -2.17 6.79 11.77
N LYS A 46 -1.27 7.44 12.49
CA LYS A 46 -0.94 8.85 12.27
C LYS A 46 -0.15 9.05 10.97
N LEU A 47 0.76 8.15 10.68
CA LEU A 47 1.54 8.17 9.43
C LEU A 47 0.66 8.02 8.19
N VAL A 48 -0.44 7.27 8.29
CA VAL A 48 -1.39 7.07 7.17
C VAL A 48 -1.83 8.40 6.57
N TYR A 49 -2.12 9.42 7.37
CA TYR A 49 -2.54 10.74 6.88
C TYR A 49 -1.50 11.38 5.96
N TYR A 50 -0.24 11.32 6.34
CA TYR A 50 0.86 11.88 5.55
C TYR A 50 1.12 11.07 4.29
N ILE A 51 0.97 9.77 4.38
CA ILE A 51 1.16 8.84 3.26
C ILE A 51 0.01 8.99 2.25
N GLU A 52 -1.23 9.09 2.72
CA GLU A 52 -2.39 9.34 1.86
C GLU A 52 -2.28 10.68 1.13
N ASP A 53 -1.85 11.72 1.83
CA ASP A 53 -1.64 13.05 1.24
C ASP A 53 -0.58 13.01 0.13
N ALA A 54 0.53 12.33 0.37
CA ALA A 54 1.57 12.14 -0.64
C ALA A 54 1.07 11.30 -1.83
N ALA A 55 0.32 10.24 -1.54
CA ALA A 55 -0.26 9.39 -2.57
C ALA A 55 -1.31 10.13 -3.42
N ASP A 56 -2.10 11.02 -2.81
CA ASP A 56 -3.03 11.89 -3.54
C ASP A 56 -2.30 12.77 -4.57
N ARG A 57 -1.14 13.29 -4.20
CA ARG A 57 -0.31 14.11 -5.10
C ARG A 57 0.32 13.29 -6.24
N LEU A 58 0.50 12.00 -6.05
CA LEU A 58 1.01 11.08 -7.06
C LEU A 58 -0.08 10.48 -7.95
N GLU A 59 -1.35 10.66 -7.62
CA GLU A 59 -2.47 10.05 -8.33
C GLU A 59 -2.88 10.89 -9.53
N TYR A 60 -2.02 10.94 -10.55
CA TYR A 60 -2.28 11.59 -11.82
C TYR A 60 -1.80 10.70 -12.98
N GLU A 61 -2.36 10.92 -14.16
CA GLU A 61 -2.04 10.16 -15.38
C GLU A 61 -0.53 10.20 -15.69
N ASN A 62 0.06 9.03 -15.97
CA ASN A 62 1.49 8.86 -16.25
C ASN A 62 2.42 9.12 -15.06
N SER A 63 1.87 9.17 -13.85
CA SER A 63 2.67 9.25 -12.62
C SER A 63 3.45 7.95 -12.38
N MET A 64 4.54 8.04 -11.63
CA MET A 64 5.32 6.89 -11.21
C MET A 64 4.50 5.87 -10.41
N MET A 65 3.41 6.29 -9.77
CA MET A 65 2.49 5.40 -9.04
C MET A 65 1.93 4.30 -9.93
N PHE A 66 1.71 4.60 -11.22
CA PHE A 66 1.09 3.68 -12.17
C PHE A 66 2.12 2.93 -13.03
N ASP A 67 3.40 3.13 -12.81
CA ASP A 67 4.46 2.38 -13.47
C ASP A 67 4.43 0.92 -13.03
N ASN A 68 4.62 -0.01 -13.96
CA ASN A 68 4.67 -1.44 -13.64
C ASN A 68 5.80 -1.79 -12.68
N TYR A 69 6.90 -1.09 -12.80
CA TYR A 69 8.10 -1.27 -11.98
C TYR A 69 8.57 0.10 -11.50
N PRO A 70 7.97 0.64 -10.41
CA PRO A 70 8.37 1.96 -9.92
C PRO A 70 9.85 1.98 -9.57
N ASP A 71 10.51 3.07 -9.94
CA ASP A 71 11.93 3.24 -9.62
C ASP A 71 12.13 3.44 -8.12
N ARG A 72 13.04 2.68 -7.55
CA ARG A 72 13.36 2.72 -6.12
C ARG A 72 13.80 4.11 -5.67
N ILE A 73 14.63 4.79 -6.46
CA ILE A 73 15.14 6.13 -6.14
C ILE A 73 14.00 7.15 -6.08
N ALA A 74 13.06 7.04 -7.02
CA ALA A 74 11.86 7.91 -7.02
C ALA A 74 10.99 7.66 -5.79
N VAL A 75 10.81 6.40 -5.38
CA VAL A 75 10.08 6.05 -4.15
C VAL A 75 10.78 6.63 -2.92
N GLU A 76 12.08 6.45 -2.81
CA GLU A 76 12.88 6.98 -1.69
C GLU A 76 12.82 8.52 -1.62
N GLN A 77 12.75 9.18 -2.78
CA GLN A 77 12.58 10.63 -2.84
C GLN A 77 11.22 11.07 -2.24
N VAL A 78 10.16 10.37 -2.55
CA VAL A 78 8.83 10.63 -1.99
C VAL A 78 8.82 10.39 -0.48
N VAL A 79 9.49 9.35 -0.01
CA VAL A 79 9.64 9.06 1.44
C VAL A 79 10.32 10.23 2.15
N LYS A 80 11.37 10.79 1.57
CA LYS A 80 12.07 11.96 2.14
C LYS A 80 11.19 13.19 2.17
N GLU A 81 10.36 13.40 1.16
CA GLU A 81 9.38 14.49 1.14
C GLU A 81 8.33 14.31 2.24
N ILE A 82 7.85 13.10 2.45
CA ILE A 82 6.90 12.78 3.54
C ILE A 82 7.53 13.10 4.90
N ILE A 83 8.77 12.66 5.12
CA ILE A 83 9.50 12.92 6.36
C ILE A 83 9.67 14.42 6.60
N ALA A 84 10.01 15.18 5.57
CA ALA A 84 10.15 16.63 5.66
C ALA A 84 8.84 17.31 6.10
N VAL A 85 7.70 16.87 5.56
CA VAL A 85 6.37 17.36 5.94
C VAL A 85 6.05 17.01 7.39
N ILE A 86 6.36 15.80 7.83
CA ILE A 86 6.15 15.39 9.22
C ILE A 86 7.02 16.20 10.17
N GLN A 87 8.27 16.46 9.82
CA GLN A 87 9.18 17.28 10.62
C GLN A 87 8.68 18.71 10.80
N GLU A 88 8.01 19.27 9.80
CA GLU A 88 7.40 20.59 9.90
C GLU A 88 6.13 20.61 10.74
N ASN A 89 5.27 19.61 10.61
CA ASN A 89 3.93 19.63 11.20
C ASN A 89 3.86 18.90 12.55
N GLU A 90 4.55 17.79 12.67
CA GLU A 90 4.41 16.91 13.83
C GLU A 90 5.74 16.18 14.12
N PRO A 91 6.81 16.92 14.46
CA PRO A 91 8.14 16.31 14.64
C PRO A 91 8.19 15.23 15.73
N ALA A 92 7.31 15.30 16.72
CA ALA A 92 7.23 14.30 17.79
C ALA A 92 6.88 12.89 17.26
N LEU A 93 6.23 12.81 16.10
CA LEU A 93 5.81 11.54 15.50
C LEU A 93 7.00 10.68 15.05
N ILE A 94 8.09 11.33 14.62
CA ILE A 94 9.29 10.66 14.12
C ILE A 94 10.51 10.83 15.02
N THR A 95 10.36 11.53 16.13
CA THR A 95 11.42 11.70 17.12
C THR A 95 11.44 10.51 18.08
N MET A 96 12.64 10.03 18.41
CA MET A 96 12.81 8.96 19.37
C MET A 96 12.27 9.35 20.75
N PRO A 97 11.46 8.50 21.42
CA PRO A 97 11.01 8.78 22.78
C PRO A 97 12.20 8.86 23.74
N GLU A 98 12.20 9.87 24.63
CA GLU A 98 13.29 10.13 25.58
C GLU A 98 13.56 8.95 26.54
N ASP A 99 12.54 8.14 26.84
CA ASP A 99 12.60 7.01 27.77
C ASP A 99 13.45 5.84 27.27
N THR A 100 13.81 5.81 25.99
CA THR A 100 14.60 4.73 25.39
C THR A 100 16.09 5.06 25.27
N ALA A 101 16.51 6.23 25.74
CA ALA A 101 17.87 6.76 25.59
C ALA A 101 18.95 6.04 26.44
N ALA A 102 18.63 4.96 27.12
CA ALA A 102 19.52 4.37 28.12
C ALA A 102 20.38 3.20 27.64
N SER A 103 20.41 2.88 26.35
CA SER A 103 21.21 1.74 25.86
C SER A 103 22.22 2.13 24.80
N ASP A 104 23.39 1.61 24.95
CA ASP A 104 24.68 1.69 24.29
C ASP A 104 24.64 1.36 22.79
N ARG A 105 23.76 1.94 22.00
CA ARG A 105 23.67 1.68 20.56
C ARG A 105 23.88 2.99 19.81
N ASN A 106 24.40 2.90 18.59
CA ASN A 106 24.39 3.97 17.60
C ASN A 106 22.92 4.33 17.25
N GLU A 107 22.26 4.99 18.18
CA GLU A 107 20.79 5.11 18.28
C GLU A 107 20.20 6.01 17.19
N ASP A 108 20.92 7.04 16.78
CA ASP A 108 20.43 8.01 15.79
C ASP A 108 20.21 7.39 14.42
N GLN A 109 21.06 6.44 14.01
CA GLN A 109 20.93 5.76 12.73
C GLN A 109 19.81 4.73 12.70
N THR A 110 19.53 4.10 13.85
CA THR A 110 18.57 2.97 13.89
C THR A 110 17.11 3.45 13.89
N TRP A 111 16.81 4.50 14.62
CA TRP A 111 15.44 5.01 14.72
C TRP A 111 14.99 5.72 13.46
N ASP A 112 15.80 6.65 12.96
CA ASP A 112 15.52 7.37 11.72
C ASP A 112 15.40 6.40 10.54
N SER A 113 16.28 5.42 10.49
CA SER A 113 16.26 4.36 9.49
C SER A 113 14.98 3.50 9.57
N CYS A 114 14.56 3.12 10.77
CA CYS A 114 13.33 2.37 10.98
C CYS A 114 12.09 3.15 10.57
N MET A 115 12.04 4.43 10.87
CA MET A 115 10.93 5.31 10.47
C MET A 115 10.87 5.49 8.96
N GLU A 116 12.01 5.70 8.32
CA GLU A 116 12.10 5.74 6.85
C GLU A 116 11.59 4.45 6.21
N GLU A 117 12.06 3.32 6.70
CA GLU A 117 11.66 2.01 6.19
C GLU A 117 10.17 1.76 6.39
N MET A 118 9.62 2.10 7.55
CA MET A 118 8.19 1.95 7.83
C MET A 118 7.36 2.82 6.89
N ILE A 119 7.73 4.07 6.70
CA ILE A 119 7.05 4.99 5.78
C ILE A 119 7.13 4.46 4.36
N GLN A 120 8.30 3.95 3.94
CA GLN A 120 8.49 3.38 2.62
C GLN A 120 7.59 2.17 2.38
N ILE A 121 7.51 1.25 3.33
CA ILE A 121 6.64 0.06 3.25
C ILE A 121 5.17 0.48 3.17
N MET A 122 4.75 1.41 4.00
CA MET A 122 3.37 1.91 4.01
C MET A 122 3.03 2.65 2.72
N LEU A 123 3.96 3.46 2.20
CA LEU A 123 3.78 4.15 0.91
C LEU A 123 3.64 3.15 -0.24
N LEU A 124 4.48 2.13 -0.30
CA LEU A 124 4.39 1.09 -1.33
C LEU A 124 3.07 0.34 -1.27
N GLY A 125 2.58 0.05 -0.06
CA GLY A 125 1.27 -0.57 0.13
C GLY A 125 0.12 0.31 -0.36
N GLU A 126 0.16 1.60 -0.06
CA GLU A 126 -0.84 2.58 -0.51
C GLU A 126 -0.81 2.74 -2.03
N MET A 127 0.37 2.85 -2.62
CA MET A 127 0.53 2.91 -4.09
C MET A 127 -0.06 1.67 -4.76
N HIS A 128 0.22 0.49 -4.23
CA HIS A 128 -0.31 -0.76 -4.75
C HIS A 128 -1.84 -0.81 -4.66
N HIS A 129 -2.41 -0.39 -3.53
CA HIS A 129 -3.85 -0.32 -3.33
C HIS A 129 -4.52 0.63 -4.34
N ARG A 130 -3.96 1.82 -4.57
CA ARG A 130 -4.50 2.80 -5.52
C ARG A 130 -4.38 2.34 -6.96
N ARG A 131 -3.30 1.66 -7.32
CA ARG A 131 -3.14 1.04 -8.64
C ARG A 131 -4.20 -0.02 -8.89
N TRP A 132 -4.45 -0.86 -7.91
CA TRP A 132 -5.50 -1.87 -7.97
C TRP A 132 -6.88 -1.21 -8.16
N ARG A 133 -7.19 -0.20 -7.36
CA ARG A 133 -8.45 0.55 -7.45
C ARG A 133 -8.64 1.19 -8.82
N TYR A 134 -7.60 1.80 -9.36
CA TYR A 134 -7.58 2.39 -10.69
C TYR A 134 -7.84 1.34 -11.78
N GLN A 135 -7.20 0.19 -11.69
CA GLN A 135 -7.41 -0.91 -12.63
C GLN A 135 -8.84 -1.44 -12.59
N GLN A 136 -9.46 -1.53 -11.43
CA GLN A 136 -10.86 -1.94 -11.29
C GLN A 136 -11.83 -0.93 -11.90
N MET A 137 -11.58 0.35 -11.72
CA MET A 137 -12.38 1.42 -12.33
C MET A 137 -12.29 1.38 -13.86
N ASN A 138 -11.12 1.15 -14.42
CA ASN A 138 -10.94 1.05 -15.88
C ASN A 138 -11.60 -0.19 -16.47
N ARG A 139 -11.63 -1.31 -15.75
CA ARG A 139 -12.33 -2.53 -16.19
C ARG A 139 -13.84 -2.34 -16.29
N ARG A 140 -14.43 -1.49 -15.45
CA ARG A 140 -15.88 -1.21 -15.48
C ARG A 140 -16.30 -0.35 -16.66
N ASN A 141 -15.40 0.41 -17.25
CA ASN A 141 -15.67 1.30 -18.38
C ASN A 141 -15.54 0.61 -19.75
N TYR A 142 -15.20 -0.66 -19.75
CA TYR A 142 -15.22 -1.53 -20.92
C TYR A 142 -16.34 -2.57 -20.75
#